data_cb0b637e20ac0341e4a29536f898249b
#
_entry.id   cb0b637e20ac0341e4a29536f898249b
#
_cell.length_a   1.000
_cell.length_b   1.000
_cell.length_c   1.000
_cell.angle_alpha   90.00
_cell.angle_beta   90.00
_cell.angle_gamma   90.00
#
_symmetry.space_group_name_H-M   'P 1'
#
loop_
_entity.id
_entity.type
_entity.pdbx_description
1 polymer ?
#
loop_
_entity_poly.entity_id
_entity_poly.type
_entity_poly.pdbx_seq_one_letter_code
_entity_poly.pdbx_strand_id
1 'polypeptide(L)'
;MRSLAVVTAGLSNPSSTRQLGEKIAAAVDSAVTSRGESIEVHFIEARDYAEELASALVNTAAKTPLLDDAKKTLSAADGLIVVSPIFQGSYSGLFKMFFDSLDVESINDMPTIIAATAGS
;
A
#
# COMPACT_ATOMS: atom_id res chain seq x y z
N MET A 1 -20.37 -2.57 3.49
CA MET A 1 -19.11 -2.09 4.08
C MET A 1 -18.10 -1.80 2.98
N ARG A 2 -17.51 -0.62 3.03
CA ARG A 2 -16.47 -0.26 2.07
C ARG A 2 -15.10 -0.73 2.58
N SER A 3 -14.20 -1.01 1.67
CA SER A 3 -12.85 -1.51 1.96
C SER A 3 -11.81 -0.50 1.50
N LEU A 4 -10.87 -0.17 2.38
CA LEU A 4 -9.77 0.74 2.10
C LEU A 4 -8.44 0.02 2.28
N ALA A 5 -7.61 0.02 1.25
CA ALA A 5 -6.26 -0.50 1.34
C ALA A 5 -5.28 0.63 1.59
N VAL A 6 -4.36 0.45 2.52
CA VAL A 6 -3.31 1.42 2.84
C VAL A 6 -1.97 0.73 2.59
N VAL A 7 -1.27 1.14 1.53
CA VAL A 7 0.03 0.59 1.17
C VAL A 7 1.12 1.55 1.64
N THR A 8 2.02 1.05 2.46
CA THR A 8 3.14 1.83 2.98
C THR A 8 4.46 1.18 2.58
N ALA A 9 5.43 2.00 2.21
CA ALA A 9 6.74 1.54 1.75
C ALA A 9 7.89 2.04 2.63
N GLY A 10 7.64 2.18 3.92
CA GLY A 10 8.67 2.57 4.89
C GLY A 10 9.63 1.41 5.19
N LEU A 11 10.88 1.74 5.46
CA LEU A 11 11.92 0.76 5.76
C LEU A 11 12.32 0.74 7.23
N SER A 12 12.05 1.80 7.97
CA SER A 12 12.43 1.91 9.39
C SER A 12 11.32 1.41 10.31
N ASN A 13 11.68 1.10 11.56
CA ASN A 13 10.75 0.70 12.58
C ASN A 13 11.05 1.48 13.87
N PRO A 14 10.13 2.36 14.38
CA PRO A 14 8.80 2.60 13.81
C PRO A 14 8.89 3.35 12.48
N SER A 15 7.92 3.10 11.63
CA SER A 15 7.88 3.72 10.31
C SER A 15 7.04 5.00 10.34
N SER A 16 7.63 6.12 9.90
CA SER A 16 6.89 7.38 9.77
C SER A 16 5.86 7.31 8.64
N THR A 17 6.13 6.53 7.60
CA THR A 17 5.16 6.30 6.53
C THR A 17 3.95 5.54 7.04
N ARG A 18 4.15 4.54 7.92
CA ARG A 18 3.05 3.81 8.55
C ARG A 18 2.20 4.75 9.40
N GLN A 19 2.84 5.61 10.20
CA GLN A 19 2.12 6.57 11.04
C GLN A 19 1.29 7.54 10.21
N LEU A 20 1.83 8.04 9.10
CA LEU A 20 1.09 8.91 8.20
C LEU A 20 -0.08 8.17 7.56
N GLY A 21 0.14 6.94 7.12
CA GLY A 21 -0.92 6.10 6.56
C GLY A 21 -2.06 5.88 7.55
N GLU A 22 -1.75 5.64 8.82
CA GLU A 22 -2.75 5.48 9.88
C GLU A 22 -3.55 6.76 10.09
N LYS A 23 -2.90 7.92 10.08
CA LYS A 23 -3.57 9.21 10.22
C LYS A 23 -4.52 9.51 9.06
N ILE A 24 -4.08 9.24 7.85
CA ILE A 24 -4.92 9.45 6.65
C ILE A 24 -6.10 8.49 6.68
N ALA A 25 -5.87 7.22 7.02
CA ALA A 25 -6.93 6.22 7.12
C ALA A 25 -7.96 6.60 8.18
N ALA A 26 -7.52 7.12 9.32
CA ALA A 26 -8.42 7.58 10.38
C ALA A 26 -9.28 8.76 9.90
N ALA A 27 -8.71 9.68 9.14
CA ALA A 27 -9.46 10.81 8.58
C ALA A 27 -10.51 10.35 7.56
N VAL A 28 -10.16 9.38 6.72
CA VAL A 28 -11.11 8.80 5.75
C VAL A 28 -12.22 8.05 6.48
N ASP A 29 -11.88 7.26 7.49
CA ASP A 29 -12.85 6.53 8.29
C ASP A 29 -13.85 7.48 8.96
N SER A 30 -13.35 8.56 9.56
CA SER A 30 -14.19 9.58 10.18
C SER A 30 -15.15 10.22 9.17
N ALA A 31 -14.67 10.55 7.98
CA ALA A 31 -15.49 11.15 6.92
C ALA A 31 -16.57 10.18 6.41
N VAL A 32 -16.22 8.92 6.23
CA VAL A 32 -17.16 7.88 5.77
C VAL A 32 -18.20 7.58 6.83
N THR A 33 -17.78 7.47 8.09
CA THR A 33 -18.68 7.21 9.22
C THR A 33 -19.69 8.34 9.40
N SER A 34 -19.27 9.59 9.20
CA SER A 34 -20.15 10.75 9.32
C SER A 34 -21.26 10.75 8.28
N ARG A 35 -21.11 9.99 7.19
CA ARG A 35 -22.11 9.82 6.14
C ARG A 35 -23.00 8.60 6.38
N GLY A 36 -22.83 7.92 7.53
CA GLY A 36 -23.61 6.74 7.85
C GLY A 36 -23.11 5.44 7.22
N GLU A 37 -21.92 5.45 6.63
CA GLU A 37 -21.30 4.27 6.05
C GLU A 37 -20.23 3.71 6.97
N SER A 38 -19.85 2.45 6.78
CA SER A 38 -18.76 1.81 7.51
C SER A 38 -17.61 1.49 6.58
N ILE A 39 -16.41 1.42 7.14
CA ILE A 39 -15.20 1.16 6.37
C ILE A 39 -14.35 0.12 7.08
N GLU A 40 -13.75 -0.78 6.31
CA GLU A 40 -12.76 -1.74 6.76
C GLU A 40 -11.40 -1.34 6.19
N VAL A 41 -10.40 -1.19 7.04
CA VAL A 41 -9.07 -0.72 6.64
C VAL A 41 -8.09 -1.89 6.66
N HIS A 42 -7.39 -2.09 5.56
CA HIS A 42 -6.36 -3.12 5.42
C HIS A 42 -5.02 -2.46 5.18
N PHE A 43 -4.05 -2.71 6.05
CA PHE A 43 -2.70 -2.18 5.92
C PHE A 43 -1.81 -3.19 5.22
N ILE A 44 -1.09 -2.73 4.21
CA ILE A 44 -0.13 -3.53 3.43
C ILE A 44 1.21 -2.80 3.51
N GLU A 45 2.17 -3.37 4.23
CA GLU A 45 3.52 -2.83 4.28
C GLU A 45 4.39 -3.53 3.26
N ALA A 46 4.90 -2.77 2.29
CA ALA A 46 5.66 -3.34 1.17
C ALA A 46 6.88 -4.15 1.65
N ARG A 47 7.49 -3.76 2.76
CA ARG A 47 8.67 -4.48 3.32
C ARG A 47 8.36 -5.93 3.71
N ASP A 48 7.11 -6.24 4.04
CA ASP A 48 6.72 -7.61 4.42
C ASP A 48 6.74 -8.56 3.24
N TYR A 49 6.80 -8.03 2.02
CA TYR A 49 6.78 -8.80 0.78
C TYR A 49 8.13 -8.76 0.04
N ALA A 50 9.16 -8.18 0.68
CA ALA A 50 10.44 -7.93 0.03
C ALA A 50 11.10 -9.22 -0.49
N GLU A 51 11.05 -10.30 0.29
CA GLU A 51 11.63 -11.59 -0.13
C GLU A 51 10.90 -12.18 -1.34
N GLU A 52 9.57 -12.14 -1.33
CA GLU A 52 8.78 -12.66 -2.45
C GLU A 52 8.96 -11.80 -3.70
N LEU A 53 9.04 -10.48 -3.54
CA LEU A 53 9.29 -9.57 -4.64
C LEU A 53 10.65 -9.84 -5.28
N ALA A 54 11.69 -10.03 -4.46
CA ALA A 54 13.03 -10.35 -4.95
C ALA A 54 13.06 -11.71 -5.67
N SER A 55 12.38 -12.71 -5.13
CA SER A 55 12.29 -14.04 -5.75
C SER A 55 11.60 -13.97 -7.11
N ALA A 56 10.51 -13.23 -7.21
CA ALA A 56 9.77 -13.07 -8.46
C ALA A 56 10.57 -12.33 -9.52
N LEU A 57 11.48 -11.45 -9.11
CA LEU A 57 12.33 -10.70 -10.02
C LEU A 57 13.30 -11.59 -10.78
N VAL A 58 13.83 -12.62 -10.12
CA VAL A 58 14.83 -13.52 -10.72
C VAL A 58 14.23 -14.84 -11.22
N ASN A 59 13.00 -15.13 -10.85
CA ASN A 59 12.31 -16.36 -11.27
C ASN A 59 10.81 -16.11 -11.37
N THR A 60 10.32 -16.02 -12.61
CA THR A 60 8.89 -15.77 -12.85
C THR A 60 7.97 -16.91 -12.38
N ALA A 61 8.53 -18.10 -12.15
CA ALA A 61 7.78 -19.24 -11.62
C ALA A 61 7.79 -19.32 -10.09
N ALA A 62 8.44 -18.36 -9.41
CA ALA A 62 8.48 -18.35 -7.96
C ALA A 62 7.09 -18.22 -7.35
N LYS A 63 6.83 -18.96 -6.29
CA LYS A 63 5.57 -18.86 -5.55
C LYS A 63 5.64 -17.67 -4.60
N THR A 64 4.59 -16.85 -4.63
CA THR A 64 4.50 -15.63 -3.82
C THR A 64 3.16 -15.58 -3.08
N PRO A 65 2.90 -16.51 -2.13
CA PRO A 65 1.58 -16.59 -1.51
C PRO A 65 1.19 -15.35 -0.72
N LEU A 66 2.13 -14.72 -0.02
CA LEU A 66 1.85 -13.50 0.75
C LEU A 66 1.54 -12.33 -0.19
N LEU A 67 2.33 -12.18 -1.24
CA LEU A 67 2.15 -11.13 -2.23
C LEU A 67 0.82 -11.31 -2.98
N ASP A 68 0.49 -12.54 -3.34
CA ASP A 68 -0.78 -12.84 -4.02
C ASP A 68 -1.98 -12.48 -3.14
N ASP A 69 -1.88 -12.71 -1.85
CA ASP A 69 -2.90 -12.35 -0.88
C ASP A 69 -3.08 -10.82 -0.79
N ALA A 70 -1.96 -10.10 -0.74
CA ALA A 70 -1.98 -8.63 -0.76
C ALA A 70 -2.61 -8.09 -2.03
N LYS A 71 -2.33 -8.70 -3.18
CA LYS A 71 -2.93 -8.32 -4.47
C LYS A 71 -4.44 -8.52 -4.47
N LYS A 72 -4.92 -9.60 -3.85
CA LYS A 72 -6.37 -9.84 -3.72
C LYS A 72 -7.03 -8.77 -2.85
N THR A 73 -6.41 -8.41 -1.74
CA THR A 73 -6.89 -7.34 -0.87
C THR A 73 -7.00 -6.02 -1.63
N LEU A 74 -5.96 -5.69 -2.42
CA LEU A 74 -5.95 -4.49 -3.23
C LEU A 74 -7.05 -4.48 -4.29
N SER A 75 -7.21 -5.58 -5.02
CA SER A 75 -8.22 -5.65 -6.08
C SER A 75 -9.64 -5.53 -5.54
N ALA A 76 -9.87 -6.00 -4.30
CA ALA A 76 -11.18 -5.94 -3.67
C ALA A 76 -11.46 -4.61 -2.97
N ALA A 77 -10.48 -3.71 -2.87
CA ALA A 77 -10.63 -2.45 -2.18
C ALA A 77 -11.45 -1.45 -2.99
N ASP A 78 -12.18 -0.60 -2.29
CA ASP A 78 -12.95 0.50 -2.89
C ASP A 78 -12.13 1.77 -3.00
N GLY A 79 -11.05 1.89 -2.23
CA GLY A 79 -10.14 3.02 -2.25
C GLY A 79 -8.74 2.62 -1.84
N LEU A 80 -7.77 3.47 -2.16
CA LEU A 80 -6.36 3.19 -1.93
C LEU A 80 -5.66 4.42 -1.36
N ILE A 81 -4.88 4.21 -0.31
CA ILE A 81 -3.93 5.19 0.20
C ILE A 81 -2.53 4.63 -0.01
N VAL A 82 -1.66 5.42 -0.60
CA VAL A 82 -0.27 5.03 -0.84
C VAL A 82 0.65 6.03 -0.16
N VAL A 83 1.51 5.55 0.71
CA VAL A 83 2.49 6.39 1.41
C VAL A 83 3.89 5.83 1.18
N SER A 84 4.77 6.65 0.63
CA SER A 84 6.16 6.27 0.38
C SER A 84 7.12 7.31 0.93
N PRO A 85 8.25 6.90 1.53
CA PRO A 85 9.31 7.85 1.81
C PRO A 85 9.98 8.29 0.51
N ILE A 86 10.49 9.51 0.50
CA ILE A 86 11.29 10.04 -0.60
C ILE A 86 12.71 10.21 -0.08
N PHE A 87 13.66 9.54 -0.74
CA PHE A 87 15.08 9.64 -0.42
C PHE A 87 15.78 10.35 -1.58
N GLN A 88 16.45 11.48 -1.30
CA GLN A 88 17.19 12.24 -2.31
C GLN A 88 16.37 12.53 -3.58
N GLY A 89 15.08 12.81 -3.39
CA GLY A 89 14.19 13.17 -4.49
C GLY A 89 13.62 12.01 -5.28
N SER A 90 13.85 10.75 -4.84
CA SER A 90 13.26 9.59 -5.51
C SER A 90 12.52 8.68 -4.54
N TYR A 91 11.58 7.93 -5.08
CA TYR A 91 10.83 6.94 -4.31
C TYR A 91 11.71 5.77 -3.93
N SER A 92 11.33 5.03 -2.89
CA SER A 92 12.08 3.85 -2.50
C SER A 92 12.02 2.78 -3.59
N GLY A 93 13.09 2.01 -3.73
CA GLY A 93 13.13 0.88 -4.65
C GLY A 93 12.07 -0.17 -4.33
N LEU A 94 11.80 -0.37 -3.04
CA LEU A 94 10.77 -1.30 -2.58
C LEU A 94 9.37 -0.87 -3.03
N PHE A 95 9.08 0.45 -2.98
CA PHE A 95 7.83 1.00 -3.48
C PHE A 95 7.65 0.64 -4.97
N LYS A 96 8.69 0.91 -5.77
CA LYS A 96 8.66 0.64 -7.21
C LYS A 96 8.48 -0.86 -7.48
N MET A 97 9.22 -1.71 -6.79
CA MET A 97 9.12 -3.16 -6.95
C MET A 97 7.71 -3.66 -6.65
N PHE A 98 7.12 -3.19 -5.57
CA PHE A 98 5.77 -3.59 -5.18
C PHE A 98 4.75 -3.20 -6.25
N PHE A 99 4.76 -1.94 -6.68
CA PHE A 99 3.78 -1.47 -7.66
C PHE A 99 4.01 -2.02 -9.06
N ASP A 100 5.26 -2.28 -9.45
CA ASP A 100 5.55 -2.94 -10.72
C ASP A 100 5.05 -4.40 -10.74
N SER A 101 4.87 -5.02 -9.58
CA SER A 101 4.35 -6.39 -9.48
C SER A 101 2.83 -6.46 -9.64
N LEU A 102 2.13 -5.34 -9.52
CA LEU A 102 0.68 -5.29 -9.58
C LEU A 102 0.19 -5.31 -11.02
N ASP A 103 -0.98 -5.92 -11.22
CA ASP A 103 -1.70 -5.78 -12.46
C ASP A 103 -2.34 -4.39 -12.49
N VAL A 104 -2.04 -3.61 -13.53
CA VAL A 104 -2.56 -2.24 -13.68
C VAL A 104 -4.08 -2.20 -13.63
N GLU A 105 -4.75 -3.23 -14.17
CA GLU A 105 -6.20 -3.29 -14.18
C GLU A 105 -6.80 -3.43 -12.78
N SER A 106 -6.07 -4.01 -11.83
CA SER A 106 -6.57 -4.22 -10.47
C SER A 106 -6.77 -2.93 -9.69
N ILE A 107 -6.09 -1.84 -10.08
CA ILE A 107 -6.19 -0.53 -9.42
C ILE A 107 -6.74 0.55 -10.35
N ASN A 108 -7.18 0.16 -11.55
CA ASN A 108 -7.74 1.11 -12.51
C ASN A 108 -9.05 1.68 -11.98
N ASP A 109 -9.23 3.00 -12.13
CA ASP A 109 -10.41 3.74 -11.69
C ASP A 109 -10.64 3.73 -10.16
N MET A 110 -9.68 3.23 -9.37
CA MET A 110 -9.79 3.24 -7.91
C MET A 110 -9.42 4.62 -7.36
N PRO A 111 -10.29 5.26 -6.55
CA PRO A 111 -9.92 6.51 -5.89
C PRO A 111 -8.66 6.31 -5.04
N THR A 112 -7.67 7.17 -5.24
CA THR A 112 -6.35 7.00 -4.63
C THR A 112 -5.85 8.31 -4.02
N ILE A 113 -5.33 8.22 -2.79
CA ILE A 113 -4.60 9.30 -2.13
C ILE A 113 -3.13 8.90 -2.10
N ILE A 114 -2.27 9.76 -2.62
CA ILE A 114 -0.83 9.54 -2.61
C ILE A 114 -0.20 10.55 -1.65
N ALA A 115 0.61 10.06 -0.71
CA ALA A 115 1.32 10.90 0.24
C ALA A 115 2.78 10.47 0.32
N ALA A 116 3.64 11.41 0.70
CA ALA A 116 5.06 11.14 0.81
C ALA A 116 5.59 11.72 2.11
N THR A 117 6.59 11.03 2.68
CA THR A 117 7.34 11.53 3.83
C THR A 117 8.75 11.87 3.36
N ALA A 118 9.23 13.05 3.71
CA ALA A 118 10.61 13.41 3.43
C ALA A 118 11.49 12.78 4.49
N GLY A 119 12.44 11.96 4.06
CA GLY A 119 13.46 11.42 4.96
C GLY A 119 14.44 12.54 5.33
N SER A 120 14.80 12.58 6.58
CA SER A 120 15.86 13.48 7.05
C SER A 120 17.20 12.74 7.09
#